data_caee2d4b3d9e6a1ce5045e4471b30f6e
#
_entry.id   caee2d4b3d9e6a1ce5045e4471b30f6e
#
_cell.length_a   1.000
_cell.length_b   1.000
_cell.length_c   1.000
_cell.angle_alpha   90.00
_cell.angle_beta   90.00
_cell.angle_gamma   90.00
#
_symmetry.space_group_name_H-M   'P 1'
#
loop_
_entity.id
_entity.type
_entity.pdbx_description
1 polymer ?
#
loop_
_entity_poly.entity_id
_entity_poly.type
_entity_poly.pdbx_seq_one_letter_code
_entity_poly.pdbx_strand_id
1 'polypeptide(L)'
;MDTLWEHQPEFIAFGRYRLVPGRAELHTDCGRALSLGPRATAVLMALIGARGSVISQEDLLQHAWPGQDIHASNLRVQIAALRKALAEDRNLIGTVAGRGYVFSGRLGALAPEGASFPPLPAPRGRPCVRRLPLPMAELIGRERQMQEALERLAGGRLLTLAGTGGIGKTLLALAMAHRLSVAPGGAACWAELAEVDSAAGLGAAVACALGVNDADDPDAEHCAASLAAHIGHQPLLLVLDNCEHLADPVARLVEALLQRCPQLRMLATSRQPLLAAGETVWRVPPLAVPDASEPEGAQLLGYSAVQLFVARVRAAGSPFNPTPRMALQIASICRRLEGLPLAIELAAACVPALGLDQTAAGLDDMLRLLRRGRRNAPARHQSMRAALDWSYALLSEPMRVALHRLATLADGFTIDDAVCMLDPRGLSPFEAIDALAGLVSHSLAQVDHAATPSRYRLPATTRAYALEGAQAAASFNNGSSYCAGVPTLP
;
A
#
# COMPACT_ATOMS: atom_id res chain seq x y z
N MET A 1 17.96 28.17 -30.18
CA MET A 1 18.55 28.79 -28.97
C MET A 1 19.26 27.66 -28.27
N ASP A 2 20.58 27.62 -28.39
CA ASP A 2 21.43 26.54 -27.90
C ASP A 2 21.32 26.39 -26.40
N THR A 3 21.36 25.16 -25.95
CA THR A 3 21.26 24.70 -24.57
C THR A 3 22.30 25.43 -23.69
N LEU A 4 21.83 26.41 -22.93
CA LEU A 4 22.66 27.25 -22.02
C LEU A 4 23.35 26.46 -20.90
N TRP A 5 23.12 25.15 -20.81
CA TRP A 5 23.71 24.27 -19.80
C TRP A 5 24.16 22.96 -20.45
N GLU A 6 25.32 22.96 -21.12
CA GLU A 6 25.94 21.70 -21.62
C GLU A 6 26.32 20.74 -20.47
N HIS A 7 26.42 21.27 -19.25
CA HIS A 7 26.57 20.47 -18.02
C HIS A 7 25.71 21.13 -16.95
N GLN A 8 24.84 20.39 -16.28
CA GLN A 8 24.09 20.92 -15.14
C GLN A 8 25.08 21.34 -14.04
N PRO A 9 25.11 22.61 -13.62
CA PRO A 9 25.99 23.03 -12.56
C PRO A 9 25.57 22.35 -11.24
N GLU A 10 26.54 21.98 -10.44
CA GLU A 10 26.31 21.36 -9.13
C GLU A 10 25.42 22.26 -8.25
N PHE A 11 25.57 23.56 -8.35
CA PHE A 11 24.67 24.53 -7.73
C PHE A 11 24.75 25.91 -8.45
N ILE A 12 23.69 26.71 -8.25
CA ILE A 12 23.62 28.10 -8.74
C ILE A 12 23.34 29.00 -7.54
N ALA A 13 24.26 29.93 -7.28
CA ALA A 13 24.09 30.91 -6.21
C ALA A 13 23.50 32.22 -6.75
N PHE A 14 22.48 32.76 -6.06
CA PHE A 14 21.89 34.06 -6.32
C PHE A 14 21.34 34.69 -5.05
N GLY A 15 21.69 35.94 -4.78
CA GLY A 15 21.34 36.58 -3.52
C GLY A 15 21.77 35.75 -2.32
N ARG A 16 20.83 35.48 -1.40
CA ARG A 16 21.02 34.60 -0.22
C ARG A 16 20.63 33.14 -0.47
N TYR A 17 20.41 32.74 -1.72
CA TYR A 17 19.94 31.41 -2.08
C TYR A 17 21.00 30.64 -2.87
N ARG A 18 20.97 29.33 -2.69
CA ARG A 18 21.74 28.39 -3.48
C ARG A 18 20.75 27.33 -4.02
N LEU A 19 20.50 27.33 -5.33
CA LEU A 19 19.73 26.32 -6.03
C LEU A 19 20.63 25.13 -6.33
N VAL A 20 20.21 23.93 -5.96
CA VAL A 20 20.85 22.65 -6.33
C VAL A 20 19.90 21.94 -7.31
N PRO A 21 20.08 22.10 -8.63
CA PRO A 21 19.12 21.62 -9.62
C PRO A 21 18.90 20.10 -9.55
N GLY A 22 19.99 19.32 -9.42
CA GLY A 22 19.94 17.86 -9.33
C GLY A 22 19.20 17.30 -8.10
N ARG A 23 18.90 18.16 -7.10
CA ARG A 23 18.12 17.78 -5.91
C ARG A 23 16.77 18.48 -5.85
N ALA A 24 16.49 19.37 -6.80
CA ALA A 24 15.32 20.25 -6.76
C ALA A 24 15.17 20.99 -5.42
N GLU A 25 16.29 21.47 -4.85
CA GLU A 25 16.35 22.10 -3.54
C GLU A 25 16.88 23.55 -3.64
N LEU A 26 16.26 24.42 -2.85
CA LEU A 26 16.69 25.80 -2.65
C LEU A 26 17.19 25.98 -1.21
N HIS A 27 18.47 26.22 -1.03
CA HIS A 27 19.09 26.46 0.27
C HIS A 27 19.20 27.95 0.54
N THR A 28 18.90 28.37 1.77
CA THR A 28 19.11 29.75 2.23
C THR A 28 20.47 29.89 2.94
N ASP A 29 20.96 31.09 3.10
CA ASP A 29 22.19 31.44 3.85
C ASP A 29 22.15 30.97 5.31
N CYS A 30 20.95 30.87 5.92
CA CYS A 30 20.75 30.31 7.27
C CYS A 30 20.72 28.77 7.32
N GLY A 31 21.03 28.07 6.22
CA GLY A 31 21.11 26.62 6.16
C GLY A 31 19.76 25.90 6.02
N ARG A 32 18.66 26.63 5.82
CA ARG A 32 17.34 26.03 5.59
C ARG A 32 17.24 25.54 4.15
N ALA A 33 16.97 24.25 3.97
CA ALA A 33 16.66 23.63 2.68
C ALA A 33 15.15 23.63 2.44
N LEU A 34 14.74 24.07 1.25
CA LEU A 34 13.37 24.09 0.76
C LEU A 34 13.29 23.19 -0.47
N SER A 35 12.46 22.16 -0.45
CA SER A 35 12.23 21.31 -1.61
C SER A 35 11.36 22.04 -2.62
N LEU A 36 11.82 22.12 -3.86
CA LEU A 36 11.08 22.61 -5.01
C LEU A 36 10.57 21.41 -5.81
N GLY A 37 9.37 21.50 -6.39
CA GLY A 37 8.93 20.47 -7.35
C GLY A 37 9.80 20.50 -8.63
N PRO A 38 9.95 19.38 -9.36
CA PRO A 38 10.77 19.31 -10.57
C PRO A 38 10.41 20.38 -11.62
N ARG A 39 9.13 20.66 -11.79
CA ARG A 39 8.61 21.68 -12.71
C ARG A 39 8.93 23.10 -12.24
N ALA A 40 8.85 23.36 -10.94
CA ALA A 40 9.25 24.64 -10.37
C ALA A 40 10.77 24.89 -10.56
N THR A 41 11.58 23.84 -10.37
CA THR A 41 13.02 23.89 -10.60
C THR A 41 13.34 24.17 -12.07
N ALA A 42 12.68 23.49 -13.01
CA ALA A 42 12.87 23.73 -14.44
C ALA A 42 12.47 25.17 -14.84
N VAL A 43 11.37 25.69 -14.33
CA VAL A 43 10.95 27.09 -14.54
C VAL A 43 11.98 28.07 -13.96
N LEU A 44 12.50 27.81 -12.74
CA LEU A 44 13.51 28.68 -12.12
C LEU A 44 14.84 28.64 -12.88
N MET A 45 15.26 27.48 -13.37
CA MET A 45 16.44 27.31 -14.20
C MET A 45 16.35 28.08 -15.51
N ALA A 46 15.20 28.01 -16.20
CA ALA A 46 14.96 28.77 -17.43
C ALA A 46 15.03 30.30 -17.15
N LEU A 47 14.40 30.77 -16.07
CA LEU A 47 14.42 32.17 -15.66
C LEU A 47 15.82 32.65 -15.31
N ILE A 48 16.60 31.88 -14.59
CA ILE A 48 18.00 32.17 -14.25
C ILE A 48 18.88 32.20 -15.52
N GLY A 49 18.67 31.24 -16.42
CA GLY A 49 19.39 31.15 -17.69
C GLY A 49 19.16 32.34 -18.60
N ALA A 50 18.03 33.03 -18.51
CA ALA A 50 17.71 34.23 -19.25
C ALA A 50 18.48 35.50 -18.80
N ARG A 51 19.22 35.42 -17.70
CA ARG A 51 20.13 36.49 -17.20
C ARG A 51 19.50 37.87 -17.19
N GLY A 52 18.25 37.99 -16.69
CA GLY A 52 17.55 39.27 -16.61
C GLY A 52 16.72 39.64 -17.86
N SER A 53 16.72 38.81 -18.89
CA SER A 53 15.83 38.97 -20.04
C SER A 53 14.42 38.45 -19.72
N VAL A 54 13.41 39.01 -20.37
CA VAL A 54 12.02 38.56 -20.23
C VAL A 54 11.84 37.28 -21.03
N ILE A 55 11.33 36.22 -20.40
CA ILE A 55 10.96 34.97 -21.09
C ILE A 55 9.44 34.95 -21.24
N SER A 56 8.96 34.55 -22.43
CA SER A 56 7.55 34.41 -22.71
C SER A 56 6.91 33.24 -21.90
N GLN A 57 5.58 33.29 -21.76
CA GLN A 57 4.87 32.17 -21.11
C GLN A 57 4.99 30.87 -21.93
N GLU A 58 5.01 30.96 -23.24
CA GLU A 58 5.15 29.82 -24.16
C GLU A 58 6.52 29.18 -24.03
N ASP A 59 7.61 29.96 -24.00
CA ASP A 59 8.96 29.44 -23.83
C ASP A 59 9.14 28.74 -22.48
N LEU A 60 8.57 29.30 -21.41
CA LEU A 60 8.63 28.69 -20.07
C LEU A 60 7.84 27.39 -20.00
N LEU A 61 6.67 27.34 -20.66
CA LEU A 61 5.88 26.10 -20.77
C LEU A 61 6.64 25.04 -21.56
N GLN A 62 7.24 25.41 -22.68
CA GLN A 62 8.01 24.48 -23.51
C GLN A 62 9.25 23.93 -22.79
N HIS A 63 9.93 24.77 -21.97
CA HIS A 63 11.06 24.34 -21.16
C HIS A 63 10.68 23.40 -20.03
N ALA A 64 9.60 23.70 -19.29
CA ALA A 64 9.20 22.94 -18.12
C ALA A 64 8.33 21.71 -18.45
N TRP A 65 7.70 21.67 -19.64
CA TRP A 65 6.85 20.57 -20.12
C TRP A 65 7.09 20.28 -21.62
N PRO A 66 8.28 19.81 -21.99
CA PRO A 66 8.60 19.56 -23.39
C PRO A 66 7.64 18.55 -24.01
N GLY A 67 7.06 18.90 -25.16
CA GLY A 67 6.15 18.03 -25.91
C GLY A 67 4.76 17.83 -25.34
N GLN A 68 4.36 18.59 -24.32
CA GLN A 68 3.02 18.53 -23.73
C GLN A 68 2.26 19.83 -23.99
N ASP A 69 1.03 19.74 -24.45
CA ASP A 69 0.14 20.90 -24.60
C ASP A 69 -0.53 21.20 -23.24
N ILE A 70 0.03 22.14 -22.50
CA ILE A 70 -0.37 22.45 -21.13
C ILE A 70 -0.89 23.87 -21.00
N HIS A 71 -2.01 24.03 -20.29
CA HIS A 71 -2.63 25.32 -20.06
C HIS A 71 -1.77 26.27 -19.20
N ALA A 72 -1.76 27.56 -19.55
CA ALA A 72 -0.98 28.62 -18.87
C ALA A 72 -1.23 28.74 -17.35
N SER A 73 -2.35 28.20 -16.85
CA SER A 73 -2.64 28.13 -15.42
C SER A 73 -1.60 27.32 -14.63
N ASN A 74 -1.04 26.26 -15.22
CA ASN A 74 -0.04 25.42 -14.57
C ASN A 74 1.28 26.15 -14.33
N LEU A 75 1.70 27.00 -15.28
CA LEU A 75 2.87 27.88 -15.11
C LEU A 75 2.66 28.85 -13.94
N ARG A 76 1.47 29.43 -13.82
CA ARG A 76 1.14 30.37 -12.72
C ARG A 76 1.24 29.70 -11.35
N VAL A 77 0.83 28.44 -11.24
CA VAL A 77 0.98 27.67 -10.00
C VAL A 77 2.46 27.48 -9.64
N GLN A 78 3.33 27.15 -10.61
CA GLN A 78 4.76 27.00 -10.35
C GLN A 78 5.44 28.34 -9.98
N ILE A 79 5.08 29.44 -10.65
CA ILE A 79 5.56 30.77 -10.30
C ILE A 79 5.11 31.17 -8.89
N ALA A 80 3.88 30.87 -8.51
CA ALA A 80 3.40 31.11 -7.14
C ALA A 80 4.14 30.30 -6.10
N ALA A 81 4.43 29.01 -6.38
CA ALA A 81 5.24 28.15 -5.52
C ALA A 81 6.67 28.68 -5.35
N LEU A 82 7.30 29.11 -6.43
CA LEU A 82 8.64 29.73 -6.40
C LEU A 82 8.67 31.02 -5.58
N ARG A 83 7.69 31.91 -5.78
CA ARG A 83 7.57 33.15 -4.98
C ARG A 83 7.34 32.86 -3.51
N LYS A 84 6.60 31.82 -3.19
CA LYS A 84 6.42 31.36 -1.80
C LYS A 84 7.71 30.82 -1.20
N ALA A 85 8.50 30.08 -1.97
CA ALA A 85 9.79 29.55 -1.54
C ALA A 85 10.85 30.67 -1.32
N LEU A 86 10.82 31.71 -2.16
CA LEU A 86 11.68 32.88 -2.03
C LEU A 86 11.25 33.87 -0.94
N ALA A 87 10.09 33.65 -0.32
CA ALA A 87 9.58 34.40 0.83
C ALA A 87 9.70 35.95 0.68
N GLU A 88 10.64 36.57 1.39
CA GLU A 88 10.88 38.02 1.37
C GLU A 88 11.40 38.50 0.02
N ASP A 89 12.15 37.67 -0.70
CA ASP A 89 12.74 37.95 -2.00
C ASP A 89 11.86 37.56 -3.18
N ARG A 90 10.58 37.37 -2.97
CA ARG A 90 9.60 37.00 -4.01
C ARG A 90 9.63 37.88 -5.26
N ASN A 91 10.11 39.12 -5.10
CA ASN A 91 10.24 40.12 -6.18
C ASN A 91 11.39 39.78 -7.17
N LEU A 92 12.28 38.83 -6.83
CA LEU A 92 13.27 38.29 -7.77
C LEU A 92 12.64 37.71 -9.03
N ILE A 93 11.40 37.25 -8.94
CA ILE A 93 10.61 36.81 -10.10
C ILE A 93 9.55 37.87 -10.40
N GLY A 94 9.86 38.74 -11.33
CA GLY A 94 8.99 39.80 -11.82
C GLY A 94 8.00 39.28 -12.88
N THR A 95 6.81 39.91 -12.97
CA THR A 95 5.85 39.67 -14.07
C THR A 95 5.86 40.89 -14.97
N VAL A 96 6.09 40.69 -16.26
CA VAL A 96 6.02 41.75 -17.30
C VAL A 96 4.67 41.54 -18.04
N ALA A 97 3.74 42.46 -17.82
CA ALA A 97 2.38 42.36 -18.37
C ALA A 97 2.40 42.15 -19.90
N GLY A 98 1.69 41.13 -20.37
CA GLY A 98 1.59 40.76 -21.80
C GLY A 98 2.86 40.17 -22.42
N ARG A 99 3.98 40.07 -21.69
CA ARG A 99 5.29 39.63 -22.24
C ARG A 99 5.85 38.38 -21.56
N GLY A 100 5.56 38.14 -20.27
CA GLY A 100 6.06 36.94 -19.58
C GLY A 100 6.64 37.25 -18.20
N TYR A 101 7.75 36.58 -17.85
CA TYR A 101 8.39 36.66 -16.55
C TYR A 101 9.88 36.99 -16.69
N VAL A 102 10.43 37.65 -15.66
CA VAL A 102 11.85 38.06 -15.61
C VAL A 102 12.45 37.70 -14.25
N PHE A 103 13.68 37.27 -14.25
CA PHE A 103 14.46 37.05 -13.04
C PHE A 103 15.46 38.20 -12.84
N SER A 104 15.30 38.93 -11.73
CA SER A 104 16.13 40.11 -11.42
C SER A 104 17.28 39.83 -10.43
N GLY A 105 17.45 38.56 -10.00
CA GLY A 105 18.54 38.18 -9.10
C GLY A 105 19.92 38.28 -9.75
N ARG A 106 20.89 38.85 -9.04
CA ARG A 106 22.30 38.84 -9.49
C ARG A 106 22.87 37.44 -9.31
N LEU A 107 23.35 36.85 -10.40
CA LEU A 107 24.10 35.60 -10.37
C LEU A 107 25.54 35.95 -9.94
N GLY A 108 25.98 35.38 -8.84
CA GLY A 108 27.35 35.60 -8.35
C GLY A 108 28.11 34.28 -8.37
N ALA A 109 29.34 34.33 -8.86
CA ALA A 109 30.34 33.28 -8.63
C ALA A 109 30.87 33.32 -7.17
N LEU A 110 30.49 34.35 -6.40
CA LEU A 110 30.92 34.59 -5.02
C LEU A 110 29.70 35.08 -4.23
N ALA A 111 29.40 34.43 -3.13
CA ALA A 111 28.58 35.01 -2.09
C ALA A 111 29.15 36.39 -1.71
N PRO A 112 28.34 37.41 -1.31
CA PRO A 112 28.86 38.62 -0.73
C PRO A 112 29.84 38.26 0.38
N GLU A 113 30.98 38.96 0.46
CA GLU A 113 32.00 38.79 1.50
C GLU A 113 31.31 38.83 2.87
N GLY A 114 31.23 37.66 3.53
CA GLY A 114 30.52 37.47 4.81
C GLY A 114 29.35 36.48 4.82
N ALA A 115 28.80 36.06 3.68
CA ALA A 115 27.80 35.00 3.66
C ALA A 115 28.51 33.63 3.62
N SER A 116 28.79 33.09 4.80
CA SER A 116 29.31 31.73 4.96
C SER A 116 28.16 30.76 4.81
N PHE A 117 27.86 30.32 3.58
CA PHE A 117 27.04 29.15 3.41
C PHE A 117 27.75 27.97 4.07
N PRO A 118 27.11 27.25 4.97
CA PRO A 118 27.67 25.99 5.47
C PRO A 118 28.05 25.13 4.24
N PRO A 119 29.20 24.41 4.28
CA PRO A 119 29.56 23.51 3.19
C PRO A 119 28.37 22.64 2.90
N LEU A 120 27.99 22.50 1.61
CA LEU A 120 27.00 21.52 1.22
C LEU A 120 27.40 20.22 1.90
N PRO A 121 26.54 19.61 2.71
CA PRO A 121 26.88 18.33 3.30
C PRO A 121 27.37 17.45 2.15
N ALA A 122 28.63 16.97 2.26
CA ALA A 122 29.20 16.05 1.28
C ALA A 122 28.12 15.04 0.92
N PRO A 123 28.05 14.52 -0.31
CA PRO A 123 27.08 13.50 -0.66
C PRO A 123 27.31 12.32 0.28
N ARG A 124 26.79 12.45 1.47
CA ARG A 124 26.65 11.32 2.36
C ARG A 124 25.58 10.52 1.66
N GLY A 125 26.02 9.43 1.05
CA GLY A 125 25.17 8.45 0.41
C GLY A 125 24.17 7.81 1.37
N ARG A 126 23.29 8.63 1.94
CA ARG A 126 22.04 8.17 2.46
C ARG A 126 21.03 8.43 1.34
N PRO A 127 20.40 7.39 0.82
CA PRO A 127 19.24 7.58 -0.03
C PRO A 127 18.35 8.59 0.67
N CYS A 128 17.79 9.56 -0.07
CA CYS A 128 16.77 10.48 0.45
C CYS A 128 15.50 9.65 0.67
N VAL A 129 15.53 8.83 1.72
CA VAL A 129 14.48 7.89 2.08
C VAL A 129 13.27 8.73 2.42
N ARG A 130 12.21 8.64 1.63
CA ARG A 130 10.93 9.22 2.00
C ARG A 130 10.58 8.71 3.39
N ARG A 131 10.17 9.60 4.28
CA ARG A 131 9.75 9.22 5.64
C ARG A 131 8.67 8.15 5.53
N LEU A 132 8.82 7.09 6.31
CA LEU A 132 7.78 6.06 6.46
C LEU A 132 6.43 6.72 6.77
N PRO A 133 5.31 6.19 6.27
CA PRO A 133 4.00 6.65 6.68
C PRO A 133 3.87 6.62 8.20
N LEU A 134 3.22 7.62 8.78
CA LEU A 134 2.96 7.61 10.23
C LEU A 134 1.88 6.57 10.54
N PRO A 135 2.06 5.75 11.60
CA PRO A 135 1.04 4.81 12.03
C PRO A 135 -0.21 5.57 12.47
N MET A 136 -1.32 5.37 11.76
CA MET A 136 -2.62 5.98 12.10
C MET A 136 -3.40 5.17 13.14
N ALA A 137 -2.91 3.99 13.49
CA ALA A 137 -3.52 3.10 14.46
C ALA A 137 -2.45 2.34 15.24
N GLU A 138 -2.75 2.06 16.48
CA GLU A 138 -1.91 1.23 17.35
C GLU A 138 -2.00 -0.25 16.91
N LEU A 139 -0.87 -0.94 16.96
CA LEU A 139 -0.77 -2.37 16.69
C LEU A 139 -1.12 -3.15 17.96
N ILE A 140 -2.38 -3.56 18.09
CA ILE A 140 -2.89 -4.23 19.29
C ILE A 140 -2.68 -5.74 19.18
N GLY A 141 -2.06 -6.34 20.21
CA GLY A 141 -1.94 -7.78 20.41
C GLY A 141 -1.15 -8.53 19.32
N ARG A 142 -0.17 -7.86 18.70
CA ARG A 142 0.68 -8.40 17.63
C ARG A 142 2.17 -8.41 18.00
N GLU A 143 2.51 -8.19 19.26
CA GLU A 143 3.89 -8.06 19.72
C GLU A 143 4.70 -9.32 19.41
N ARG A 144 4.13 -10.49 19.71
CA ARG A 144 4.73 -11.78 19.41
C ARG A 144 4.89 -12.00 17.90
N GLN A 145 3.85 -11.76 17.12
CA GLN A 145 3.88 -11.92 15.67
C GLN A 145 4.89 -10.97 15.02
N MET A 146 5.00 -9.74 15.52
CA MET A 146 6.01 -8.79 15.06
C MET A 146 7.43 -9.31 15.34
N GLN A 147 7.66 -9.87 16.52
CA GLN A 147 8.97 -10.44 16.87
C GLN A 147 9.30 -11.63 15.98
N GLU A 148 8.38 -12.56 15.77
CA GLU A 148 8.54 -13.70 14.87
C GLU A 148 8.83 -13.27 13.42
N ALA A 149 8.16 -12.23 12.92
CA ALA A 149 8.38 -11.70 11.58
C ALA A 149 9.75 -11.04 11.45
N LEU A 150 10.21 -10.30 12.48
CA LEU A 150 11.54 -9.70 12.52
C LEU A 150 12.65 -10.76 12.52
N GLU A 151 12.48 -11.86 13.25
CA GLU A 151 13.43 -12.98 13.27
C GLU A 151 13.56 -13.65 11.90
N ARG A 152 12.42 -13.86 11.20
CA ARG A 152 12.43 -14.38 9.83
C ARG A 152 13.11 -13.43 8.84
N LEU A 153 12.84 -12.13 8.95
CA LEU A 153 13.50 -11.12 8.12
C LEU A 153 15.02 -11.03 8.45
N ALA A 154 15.41 -11.30 9.68
CA ALA A 154 16.82 -11.37 10.06
C ALA A 154 17.54 -12.59 9.45
N GLY A 155 16.83 -13.72 9.32
CA GLY A 155 17.34 -14.96 8.73
C GLY A 155 17.38 -14.99 7.19
N GLY A 156 16.75 -13.99 6.53
CA GLY A 156 16.69 -13.90 5.07
C GLY A 156 16.74 -12.45 4.58
N ARG A 157 16.69 -12.27 3.25
CA ARG A 157 16.70 -10.93 2.64
C ARG A 157 15.36 -10.52 2.04
N LEU A 158 14.44 -11.47 1.87
CA LEU A 158 13.08 -11.24 1.38
C LEU A 158 12.09 -11.94 2.31
N LEU A 159 11.20 -11.17 2.92
CA LEU A 159 10.07 -11.67 3.70
C LEU A 159 8.77 -11.16 3.07
N THR A 160 7.87 -12.08 2.73
CA THR A 160 6.52 -11.77 2.30
C THR A 160 5.52 -12.06 3.41
N LEU A 161 4.87 -11.01 3.91
CA LEU A 161 3.72 -11.10 4.79
C LEU A 161 2.51 -11.47 3.96
N ALA A 162 2.14 -12.76 3.96
CA ALA A 162 1.00 -13.26 3.21
C ALA A 162 -0.25 -13.36 4.09
N GLY A 163 -1.45 -13.25 3.49
CA GLY A 163 -2.70 -13.46 4.24
C GLY A 163 -3.90 -12.74 3.63
N THR A 164 -5.08 -13.08 4.12
CA THR A 164 -6.35 -12.53 3.63
C THR A 164 -6.45 -11.01 3.77
N GLY A 165 -7.32 -10.39 2.99
CA GLY A 165 -7.65 -8.96 3.13
C GLY A 165 -8.13 -8.63 4.54
N GLY A 166 -7.63 -7.56 5.13
CA GLY A 166 -8.03 -7.13 6.48
C GLY A 166 -7.35 -7.87 7.64
N ILE A 167 -6.37 -8.78 7.39
CA ILE A 167 -5.61 -9.47 8.46
C ILE A 167 -4.58 -8.54 9.16
N GLY A 168 -4.29 -7.37 8.60
CA GLY A 168 -3.39 -6.38 9.21
C GLY A 168 -1.95 -6.42 8.70
N LYS A 169 -1.67 -6.97 7.51
CA LYS A 169 -0.33 -7.04 6.89
C LYS A 169 0.38 -5.69 6.82
N THR A 170 -0.29 -4.71 6.22
CA THR A 170 0.23 -3.34 6.04
C THR A 170 0.60 -2.68 7.37
N LEU A 171 -0.27 -2.81 8.40
CA LEU A 171 0.00 -2.23 9.71
C LEU A 171 1.19 -2.91 10.40
N LEU A 172 1.30 -4.24 10.27
CA LEU A 172 2.42 -5.01 10.81
C LEU A 172 3.73 -4.65 10.08
N ALA A 173 3.72 -4.59 8.74
CA ALA A 173 4.88 -4.19 7.94
C ALA A 173 5.35 -2.77 8.32
N LEU A 174 4.41 -1.85 8.52
CA LEU A 174 4.70 -0.48 8.92
C LEU A 174 5.35 -0.41 10.31
N ALA A 175 4.83 -1.17 11.27
CA ALA A 175 5.39 -1.26 12.62
C ALA A 175 6.82 -1.87 12.60
N MET A 176 7.05 -2.92 11.80
CA MET A 176 8.38 -3.50 11.59
C MET A 176 9.36 -2.49 10.97
N ALA A 177 8.91 -1.77 9.92
CA ALA A 177 9.73 -0.76 9.25
C ALA A 177 10.13 0.37 10.20
N HIS A 178 9.18 0.88 11.00
CA HIS A 178 9.49 1.89 12.02
C HIS A 178 10.48 1.37 13.06
N ARG A 179 10.30 0.16 13.56
CA ARG A 179 11.21 -0.43 14.55
C ARG A 179 12.63 -0.59 14.01
N LEU A 180 12.77 -1.02 12.74
CA LEU A 180 14.07 -1.18 12.10
C LEU A 180 14.72 0.15 11.71
N SER A 181 13.93 1.17 11.36
CA SER A 181 14.46 2.49 10.99
C SER A 181 15.05 3.27 12.17
N VAL A 182 14.62 3.00 13.40
CA VAL A 182 15.13 3.62 14.63
C VAL A 182 16.45 2.98 15.09
N ALA A 183 16.76 1.76 14.63
CA ALA A 183 18.02 1.10 14.97
C ALA A 183 19.23 1.87 14.42
N PRO A 184 20.40 1.86 15.10
CA PRO A 184 21.60 2.54 14.62
C PRO A 184 21.99 2.08 13.20
N GLY A 185 22.07 3.02 12.27
CA GLY A 185 22.34 2.73 10.85
C GLY A 185 21.14 2.20 10.06
N GLY A 186 19.96 2.07 10.67
CA GLY A 186 18.75 1.62 10.00
C GLY A 186 18.23 2.67 9.01
N ALA A 187 17.92 2.23 7.80
CA ALA A 187 17.19 3.01 6.80
C ALA A 187 16.04 2.15 6.27
N ALA A 188 14.86 2.74 6.15
CA ALA A 188 13.71 2.05 5.59
C ALA A 188 12.96 2.99 4.64
N CYS A 189 12.51 2.47 3.51
CA CYS A 189 11.65 3.18 2.58
C CYS A 189 10.39 2.37 2.28
N TRP A 190 9.33 3.07 1.90
CA TRP A 190 8.00 2.53 1.71
C TRP A 190 7.49 2.84 0.31
N ALA A 191 7.22 1.81 -0.47
CA ALA A 191 6.56 1.90 -1.77
C ALA A 191 5.14 1.32 -1.65
N GLU A 192 4.13 2.18 -1.79
CA GLU A 192 2.73 1.77 -1.83
C GLU A 192 2.35 1.46 -3.27
N LEU A 193 1.91 0.22 -3.54
CA LEU A 193 1.62 -0.26 -4.88
C LEU A 193 0.11 -0.34 -5.18
N ALA A 194 -0.74 0.04 -4.24
CA ALA A 194 -2.20 -0.13 -4.35
C ALA A 194 -2.83 0.51 -5.60
N GLU A 195 -2.26 1.61 -6.09
CA GLU A 195 -2.76 2.38 -7.24
C GLU A 195 -1.85 2.20 -8.49
N VAL A 196 -0.95 1.24 -8.46
CA VAL A 196 0.00 0.97 -9.55
C VAL A 196 -0.58 -0.13 -10.44
N ASP A 197 -0.83 0.16 -11.72
CA ASP A 197 -1.50 -0.75 -12.64
C ASP A 197 -0.56 -1.45 -13.64
N SER A 198 0.73 -1.11 -13.62
CA SER A 198 1.68 -1.60 -14.63
C SER A 198 3.09 -1.82 -14.07
N ALA A 199 3.88 -2.62 -14.79
CA ALA A 199 5.29 -2.84 -14.46
C ALA A 199 6.13 -1.54 -14.53
N ALA A 200 5.83 -0.63 -15.46
CA ALA A 200 6.49 0.68 -15.54
C ALA A 200 6.14 1.55 -14.32
N GLY A 201 4.86 1.56 -13.90
CA GLY A 201 4.43 2.24 -12.69
C GLY A 201 5.08 1.68 -11.42
N LEU A 202 5.39 0.37 -11.37
CA LEU A 202 6.11 -0.25 -10.26
C LEU A 202 7.51 0.35 -10.09
N GLY A 203 8.27 0.47 -11.17
CA GLY A 203 9.58 1.10 -11.15
C GLY A 203 9.53 2.53 -10.64
N ALA A 204 8.59 3.32 -11.15
CA ALA A 204 8.38 4.71 -10.74
C ALA A 204 7.97 4.82 -9.26
N ALA A 205 7.12 3.93 -8.75
CA ALA A 205 6.72 3.90 -7.34
C ALA A 205 7.92 3.61 -6.41
N VAL A 206 8.76 2.64 -6.78
CA VAL A 206 9.97 2.29 -6.02
C VAL A 206 11.00 3.42 -6.08
N ALA A 207 11.22 4.02 -7.26
CA ALA A 207 12.09 5.17 -7.40
C ALA A 207 11.64 6.36 -6.55
N CYS A 208 10.34 6.65 -6.58
CA CYS A 208 9.74 7.68 -5.75
C CYS A 208 9.96 7.41 -4.25
N ALA A 209 9.85 6.14 -3.81
CA ALA A 209 10.12 5.74 -2.42
C ALA A 209 11.58 5.91 -2.03
N LEU A 210 12.50 5.67 -2.97
CA LEU A 210 13.94 5.86 -2.81
C LEU A 210 14.39 7.32 -2.99
N GLY A 211 13.51 8.22 -3.42
CA GLY A 211 13.85 9.61 -3.72
C GLY A 211 14.65 9.80 -5.01
N VAL A 212 14.53 8.88 -5.94
CA VAL A 212 15.14 8.94 -7.28
C VAL A 212 14.18 9.62 -8.25
N ASN A 213 14.66 10.62 -8.99
CA ASN A 213 13.81 11.41 -9.89
C ASN A 213 13.79 10.90 -11.35
N ASP A 214 14.64 9.94 -11.73
CA ASP A 214 14.89 9.53 -13.12
C ASP A 214 14.33 8.14 -13.49
N ALA A 215 13.19 7.73 -12.95
CA ALA A 215 12.63 6.39 -13.19
C ALA A 215 11.54 6.34 -14.27
N ASP A 216 11.51 7.27 -15.20
CA ASP A 216 10.58 7.26 -16.35
C ASP A 216 11.02 6.32 -17.50
N ASP A 217 11.96 5.40 -17.27
CA ASP A 217 12.37 4.44 -18.30
C ASP A 217 11.37 3.27 -18.36
N PRO A 218 10.74 3.03 -19.52
CA PRO A 218 9.78 1.94 -19.69
C PRO A 218 10.41 0.54 -19.65
N ASP A 219 11.75 0.43 -19.71
CA ASP A 219 12.44 -0.84 -19.64
C ASP A 219 12.67 -1.28 -18.19
N ALA A 220 12.01 -2.36 -17.79
CA ALA A 220 12.05 -2.89 -16.42
C ALA A 220 13.47 -3.28 -15.97
N GLU A 221 14.33 -3.73 -16.90
CA GLU A 221 15.69 -4.15 -16.58
C GLU A 221 16.62 -2.94 -16.36
N HIS A 222 16.45 -1.91 -17.17
CA HIS A 222 17.16 -0.63 -17.03
C HIS A 222 16.74 0.09 -15.75
N CYS A 223 15.45 0.07 -15.42
CA CYS A 223 14.90 0.60 -14.17
C CYS A 223 15.51 -0.12 -12.96
N ALA A 224 15.57 -1.45 -12.95
CA ALA A 224 16.17 -2.23 -11.85
C ALA A 224 17.67 -1.92 -11.68
N ALA A 225 18.42 -1.70 -12.77
CA ALA A 225 19.82 -1.34 -12.72
C ALA A 225 20.03 0.06 -12.13
N SER A 226 19.22 1.04 -12.53
CA SER A 226 19.23 2.40 -12.02
C SER A 226 18.93 2.45 -10.51
N LEU A 227 17.87 1.75 -10.08
CA LEU A 227 17.50 1.62 -8.67
C LEU A 227 18.62 0.96 -7.85
N ALA A 228 19.21 -0.12 -8.37
CA ALA A 228 20.31 -0.82 -7.72
C ALA A 228 21.56 0.07 -7.57
N ALA A 229 21.89 0.86 -8.59
CA ALA A 229 22.99 1.82 -8.53
C ALA A 229 22.76 2.88 -7.43
N HIS A 230 21.52 3.34 -7.26
CA HIS A 230 21.15 4.28 -6.21
C HIS A 230 21.23 3.67 -4.80
N ILE A 231 20.72 2.45 -4.62
CA ILE A 231 20.79 1.70 -3.35
C ILE A 231 22.24 1.36 -3.00
N GLY A 232 23.02 0.92 -3.97
CA GLY A 232 24.42 0.55 -3.78
C GLY A 232 24.63 -0.54 -2.73
N HIS A 233 25.64 -0.37 -1.88
CA HIS A 233 26.02 -1.30 -0.80
C HIS A 233 25.50 -0.87 0.57
N GLN A 234 24.50 0.01 0.64
CA GLN A 234 24.02 0.49 1.94
C GLN A 234 22.97 -0.46 2.53
N PRO A 235 22.99 -0.65 3.87
CA PRO A 235 21.91 -1.38 4.55
C PRO A 235 20.61 -0.61 4.43
N LEU A 236 19.63 -1.21 3.74
CA LEU A 236 18.33 -0.62 3.48
C LEU A 236 17.23 -1.67 3.62
N LEU A 237 16.13 -1.30 4.26
CA LEU A 237 14.86 -2.03 4.19
C LEU A 237 13.95 -1.36 3.14
N LEU A 238 13.63 -2.08 2.07
CA LEU A 238 12.61 -1.67 1.10
C LEU A 238 11.31 -2.41 1.42
N VAL A 239 10.26 -1.66 1.74
CA VAL A 239 8.92 -2.20 1.95
C VAL A 239 8.09 -2.00 0.69
N LEU A 240 7.51 -3.08 0.17
CA LEU A 240 6.57 -3.09 -0.95
C LEU A 240 5.19 -3.48 -0.41
N ASP A 241 4.27 -2.54 -0.37
CA ASP A 241 2.93 -2.78 0.17
C ASP A 241 1.91 -3.04 -0.94
N ASN A 242 1.09 -4.05 -0.75
CA ASN A 242 0.00 -4.44 -1.66
C ASN A 242 0.45 -4.98 -3.04
N CYS A 243 1.30 -6.01 -3.00
CA CYS A 243 1.93 -6.59 -4.21
C CYS A 243 1.02 -7.53 -5.02
N GLU A 244 -0.14 -7.97 -4.50
CA GLU A 244 -0.92 -9.11 -5.02
C GLU A 244 -1.36 -8.99 -6.48
N HIS A 245 -1.62 -7.79 -6.99
CA HIS A 245 -2.07 -7.54 -8.36
C HIS A 245 -0.90 -7.35 -9.35
N LEU A 246 0.33 -7.23 -8.83
CA LEU A 246 1.58 -7.08 -9.57
C LEU A 246 2.59 -8.18 -9.20
N ALA A 247 2.15 -9.37 -8.79
CA ALA A 247 3.03 -10.40 -8.23
C ALA A 247 4.23 -10.72 -9.14
N ASP A 248 4.00 -10.99 -10.42
CA ASP A 248 5.06 -11.32 -11.39
C ASP A 248 6.05 -10.17 -11.66
N PRO A 249 5.61 -8.92 -11.95
CA PRO A 249 6.52 -7.78 -12.06
C PRO A 249 7.32 -7.52 -10.78
N VAL A 250 6.67 -7.63 -9.61
CA VAL A 250 7.31 -7.45 -8.31
C VAL A 250 8.37 -8.53 -8.08
N ALA A 251 8.08 -9.80 -8.36
CA ALA A 251 9.03 -10.90 -8.21
C ALA A 251 10.31 -10.64 -9.03
N ARG A 252 10.15 -10.28 -10.31
CA ARG A 252 11.30 -9.94 -11.20
C ARG A 252 12.12 -8.77 -10.65
N LEU A 253 11.47 -7.68 -10.23
CA LEU A 253 12.16 -6.52 -9.68
C LEU A 253 12.91 -6.87 -8.39
N VAL A 254 12.28 -7.61 -7.49
CA VAL A 254 12.85 -8.06 -6.21
C VAL A 254 14.10 -8.90 -6.45
N GLU A 255 14.04 -9.90 -7.34
CA GLU A 255 15.19 -10.74 -7.69
C GLU A 255 16.35 -9.92 -8.28
N ALA A 256 16.05 -9.01 -9.21
CA ALA A 256 17.04 -8.15 -9.83
C ALA A 256 17.74 -7.23 -8.83
N LEU A 257 17.00 -6.67 -7.86
CA LEU A 257 17.55 -5.81 -6.82
C LEU A 257 18.39 -6.61 -5.79
N LEU A 258 17.88 -7.78 -5.34
CA LEU A 258 18.59 -8.61 -4.37
C LEU A 258 19.89 -9.20 -4.93
N GLN A 259 19.98 -9.46 -6.25
CA GLN A 259 21.21 -9.87 -6.91
C GLN A 259 22.29 -8.78 -6.92
N ARG A 260 21.87 -7.52 -7.11
CA ARG A 260 22.77 -6.37 -7.26
C ARG A 260 23.12 -5.68 -5.94
N CYS A 261 22.24 -5.76 -4.92
CA CYS A 261 22.36 -5.04 -3.65
C CYS A 261 22.50 -6.01 -2.48
N PRO A 262 23.73 -6.39 -2.05
CA PRO A 262 23.94 -7.45 -1.03
C PRO A 262 23.43 -7.08 0.36
N GLN A 263 23.36 -5.79 0.70
CA GLN A 263 22.88 -5.28 2.00
C GLN A 263 21.38 -4.93 2.01
N LEU A 264 20.70 -5.06 0.87
CA LEU A 264 19.27 -4.79 0.75
C LEU A 264 18.48 -5.91 1.42
N ARG A 265 17.51 -5.54 2.24
CA ARG A 265 16.44 -6.40 2.74
C ARG A 265 15.11 -5.89 2.22
N MET A 266 14.21 -6.80 1.91
CA MET A 266 12.90 -6.47 1.35
C MET A 266 11.79 -7.10 2.17
N LEU A 267 10.75 -6.32 2.43
CA LEU A 267 9.54 -6.74 3.11
C LEU A 267 8.35 -6.48 2.18
N ALA A 268 7.68 -7.53 1.75
CA ALA A 268 6.50 -7.43 0.90
C ALA A 268 5.23 -7.73 1.69
N THR A 269 4.13 -7.06 1.37
CA THR A 269 2.80 -7.47 1.79
C THR A 269 2.00 -7.93 0.59
N SER A 270 1.37 -9.08 0.68
CA SER A 270 0.60 -9.65 -0.42
C SER A 270 -0.50 -10.57 0.10
N ARG A 271 -1.49 -10.89 -0.71
CA ARG A 271 -2.48 -11.95 -0.42
C ARG A 271 -1.96 -13.33 -0.79
N GLN A 272 -0.99 -13.40 -1.68
CA GLN A 272 -0.35 -14.60 -2.19
C GLN A 272 1.17 -14.48 -2.12
N PRO A 273 1.92 -15.58 -2.12
CA PRO A 273 3.37 -15.55 -2.29
C PRO A 273 3.76 -14.86 -3.60
N LEU A 274 4.92 -14.23 -3.62
CA LEU A 274 5.51 -13.65 -4.84
C LEU A 274 6.16 -14.72 -5.74
N LEU A 275 6.50 -15.87 -5.16
CA LEU A 275 7.24 -16.97 -5.79
C LEU A 275 8.63 -16.53 -6.31
N ALA A 276 9.23 -15.53 -5.67
CA ALA A 276 10.55 -15.01 -5.99
C ALA A 276 11.66 -15.87 -5.35
N ALA A 277 12.81 -15.94 -6.00
CA ALA A 277 13.96 -16.68 -5.49
C ALA A 277 14.43 -16.13 -4.13
N GLY A 278 14.57 -17.02 -3.13
CA GLY A 278 14.98 -16.65 -1.77
C GLY A 278 13.85 -16.02 -0.93
N GLU A 279 12.62 -16.10 -1.38
CA GLU A 279 11.45 -15.63 -0.63
C GLU A 279 11.20 -16.48 0.62
N THR A 280 11.05 -15.83 1.76
CA THR A 280 10.47 -16.43 2.97
C THR A 280 9.03 -15.96 3.07
N VAL A 281 8.07 -16.87 2.93
CA VAL A 281 6.66 -16.56 3.08
C VAL A 281 6.23 -16.81 4.52
N TRP A 282 5.67 -15.78 5.14
CA TRP A 282 5.05 -15.90 6.45
C TRP A 282 3.59 -15.51 6.40
N ARG A 283 2.72 -16.49 6.64
CA ARG A 283 1.29 -16.28 6.70
C ARG A 283 0.94 -15.62 8.02
N VAL A 284 0.47 -14.37 7.96
CA VAL A 284 0.07 -13.61 9.14
C VAL A 284 -1.15 -14.28 9.78
N PRO A 285 -1.03 -14.79 11.02
CA PRO A 285 -2.17 -15.46 11.67
C PRO A 285 -3.24 -14.43 12.07
N PRO A 286 -4.51 -14.87 12.26
CA PRO A 286 -5.52 -14.03 12.87
C PRO A 286 -5.17 -13.66 14.31
N LEU A 287 -5.88 -12.72 14.89
CA LEU A 287 -5.77 -12.41 16.32
C LEU A 287 -6.25 -13.58 17.15
N ALA A 288 -5.62 -13.80 18.31
CA ALA A 288 -6.01 -14.85 19.21
C ALA A 288 -7.44 -14.62 19.73
N VAL A 289 -8.24 -15.66 19.64
CA VAL A 289 -9.61 -15.72 20.17
C VAL A 289 -9.68 -16.73 21.29
N PRO A 290 -10.49 -16.53 22.33
CA PRO A 290 -10.69 -17.53 23.37
C PRO A 290 -11.44 -18.74 22.86
N ASP A 291 -11.11 -19.93 23.35
CA ASP A 291 -11.83 -21.16 23.04
C ASP A 291 -13.24 -21.14 23.66
N ALA A 292 -14.16 -21.94 23.07
CA ALA A 292 -15.52 -22.01 23.58
C ALA A 292 -15.62 -22.66 24.98
N SER A 293 -14.61 -23.45 25.35
CA SER A 293 -14.50 -24.17 26.61
C SER A 293 -13.78 -23.40 27.71
N GLU A 294 -13.25 -22.18 27.40
CA GLU A 294 -12.51 -21.42 28.38
C GLU A 294 -13.39 -20.82 29.47
N PRO A 295 -12.88 -20.78 30.73
CA PRO A 295 -13.64 -20.29 31.85
C PRO A 295 -13.94 -18.79 31.75
N GLU A 296 -15.06 -18.42 32.34
CA GLU A 296 -15.63 -17.09 32.44
C GLU A 296 -14.69 -16.10 33.15
N GLY A 297 -14.66 -14.84 32.67
CA GLY A 297 -14.16 -13.74 33.50
C GLY A 297 -13.10 -12.85 32.85
N ALA A 298 -12.27 -12.24 33.71
CA ALA A 298 -11.25 -11.24 33.34
C ALA A 298 -10.19 -11.75 32.35
N GLN A 299 -9.98 -13.07 32.28
CA GLN A 299 -9.02 -13.70 31.34
C GLN A 299 -9.42 -13.49 29.87
N LEU A 300 -10.72 -13.40 29.55
CA LEU A 300 -11.19 -13.14 28.18
C LEU A 300 -10.72 -11.79 27.64
N LEU A 301 -10.54 -10.79 28.50
CA LEU A 301 -10.04 -9.47 28.12
C LEU A 301 -8.54 -9.47 27.75
N GLY A 302 -7.81 -10.54 28.06
CA GLY A 302 -6.41 -10.73 27.69
C GLY A 302 -6.21 -11.16 26.23
N TYR A 303 -7.25 -11.66 25.56
CA TYR A 303 -7.14 -12.08 24.16
C TYR A 303 -7.07 -10.91 23.19
N SER A 304 -6.15 -10.98 22.24
CA SER A 304 -5.86 -9.86 21.33
C SER A 304 -7.07 -9.44 20.47
N ALA A 305 -7.92 -10.39 20.06
CA ALA A 305 -9.15 -10.09 19.34
C ALA A 305 -10.15 -9.29 20.21
N VAL A 306 -10.28 -9.66 21.49
CA VAL A 306 -11.14 -8.97 22.45
C VAL A 306 -10.59 -7.59 22.79
N GLN A 307 -9.27 -7.47 22.97
CA GLN A 307 -8.60 -6.19 23.20
C GLN A 307 -8.84 -5.22 22.05
N LEU A 308 -8.69 -5.69 20.80
CA LEU A 308 -8.96 -4.88 19.61
C LEU A 308 -10.42 -4.42 19.59
N PHE A 309 -11.36 -5.32 19.83
CA PHE A 309 -12.80 -4.99 19.86
C PHE A 309 -13.08 -3.88 20.88
N VAL A 310 -12.64 -4.06 22.14
CA VAL A 310 -12.83 -3.09 23.22
C VAL A 310 -12.19 -1.75 22.90
N ALA A 311 -10.96 -1.75 22.38
CA ALA A 311 -10.25 -0.53 22.00
C ALA A 311 -11.01 0.25 20.89
N ARG A 312 -11.60 -0.45 19.92
CA ARG A 312 -12.36 0.18 18.83
C ARG A 312 -13.70 0.73 19.29
N VAL A 313 -14.41 0.03 20.20
CA VAL A 313 -15.64 0.58 20.81
C VAL A 313 -15.34 1.85 21.62
N ARG A 314 -14.26 1.85 22.41
CA ARG A 314 -13.81 3.04 23.15
C ARG A 314 -13.46 4.21 22.22
N ALA A 315 -12.75 3.94 21.13
CA ALA A 315 -12.39 4.96 20.15
C ALA A 315 -13.59 5.58 19.43
N ALA A 316 -14.76 4.90 19.44
CA ALA A 316 -16.01 5.43 18.91
C ALA A 316 -16.72 6.42 19.85
N GLY A 317 -16.08 6.82 20.95
CA GLY A 317 -16.54 7.91 21.82
C GLY A 317 -17.43 7.49 23.00
N SER A 318 -17.58 6.19 23.26
CA SER A 318 -18.35 5.71 24.43
C SER A 318 -17.41 5.21 25.51
N PRO A 319 -17.60 5.60 26.79
CA PRO A 319 -16.93 4.96 27.91
C PRO A 319 -17.40 3.50 27.98
N PHE A 320 -16.53 2.58 27.54
CA PHE A 320 -16.85 1.17 27.42
C PHE A 320 -15.99 0.34 28.37
N ASN A 321 -16.59 -0.13 29.46
CA ASN A 321 -15.98 -1.02 30.42
C ASN A 321 -16.79 -2.32 30.44
N PRO A 322 -16.32 -3.38 29.74
CA PRO A 322 -17.09 -4.59 29.63
C PRO A 322 -17.20 -5.31 30.98
N THR A 323 -18.42 -5.65 31.36
CA THR A 323 -18.72 -6.59 32.45
C THR A 323 -18.31 -8.01 32.05
N PRO A 324 -18.21 -8.98 32.98
CA PRO A 324 -17.91 -10.37 32.64
C PRO A 324 -18.89 -10.96 31.58
N ARG A 325 -20.17 -10.64 31.67
CA ARG A 325 -21.19 -11.04 30.68
C ARG A 325 -20.91 -10.42 29.29
N MET A 326 -20.58 -9.15 29.26
CA MET A 326 -20.20 -8.47 28.01
C MET A 326 -18.91 -9.06 27.41
N ALA A 327 -17.95 -9.44 28.25
CA ALA A 327 -16.72 -10.08 27.80
C ALA A 327 -17.00 -11.42 27.10
N LEU A 328 -17.92 -12.23 27.60
CA LEU A 328 -18.38 -13.47 26.95
C LEU A 328 -19.03 -13.20 25.59
N GLN A 329 -19.87 -12.17 25.50
CA GLN A 329 -20.50 -11.78 24.24
C GLN A 329 -19.47 -11.32 23.20
N ILE A 330 -18.51 -10.46 23.63
CA ILE A 330 -17.42 -10.00 22.78
C ILE A 330 -16.55 -11.17 22.32
N ALA A 331 -16.23 -12.11 23.22
CA ALA A 331 -15.49 -13.32 22.88
C ALA A 331 -16.23 -14.16 21.83
N SER A 332 -17.56 -14.33 21.96
CA SER A 332 -18.40 -15.00 20.97
C SER A 332 -18.38 -14.29 19.62
N ILE A 333 -18.49 -12.95 19.58
CA ILE A 333 -18.38 -12.15 18.35
C ILE A 333 -17.00 -12.38 17.70
N CYS A 334 -15.91 -12.27 18.47
CA CYS A 334 -14.55 -12.45 17.97
C CYS A 334 -14.31 -13.85 17.41
N ARG A 335 -14.86 -14.91 18.02
CA ARG A 335 -14.80 -16.29 17.49
C ARG A 335 -15.54 -16.42 16.16
N ARG A 336 -16.76 -15.90 16.06
CA ARG A 336 -17.53 -15.91 14.80
C ARG A 336 -16.84 -15.14 13.67
N LEU A 337 -16.04 -14.13 14.01
CA LEU A 337 -15.20 -13.37 13.08
C LEU A 337 -13.79 -13.97 12.92
N GLU A 338 -13.54 -15.15 13.50
CA GLU A 338 -12.28 -15.89 13.41
C GLU A 338 -11.02 -15.03 13.70
N GLY A 339 -11.13 -14.04 14.57
CA GLY A 339 -10.02 -13.17 14.91
C GLY A 339 -9.56 -12.24 13.77
N LEU A 340 -10.34 -12.05 12.70
CA LEU A 340 -9.99 -11.18 11.57
C LEU A 340 -10.10 -9.70 11.97
N PRO A 341 -8.98 -8.94 12.03
CA PRO A 341 -8.98 -7.57 12.55
C PRO A 341 -9.99 -6.65 11.89
N LEU A 342 -10.05 -6.61 10.56
CA LEU A 342 -10.98 -5.75 9.83
C LEU A 342 -12.45 -6.06 10.20
N ALA A 343 -12.80 -7.34 10.26
CA ALA A 343 -14.16 -7.76 10.62
C ALA A 343 -14.50 -7.36 12.07
N ILE A 344 -13.53 -7.49 12.99
CA ILE A 344 -13.67 -7.09 14.40
C ILE A 344 -13.83 -5.57 14.50
N GLU A 345 -13.05 -4.77 13.78
CA GLU A 345 -13.18 -3.31 13.76
C GLU A 345 -14.55 -2.85 13.22
N LEU A 346 -15.02 -3.50 12.15
CA LEU A 346 -16.32 -3.21 11.56
C LEU A 346 -17.48 -3.59 12.51
N ALA A 347 -17.38 -4.73 13.19
CA ALA A 347 -18.38 -5.14 14.18
C ALA A 347 -18.38 -4.21 15.39
N ALA A 348 -17.20 -3.84 15.91
CA ALA A 348 -17.06 -2.90 17.03
C ALA A 348 -17.65 -1.53 16.70
N ALA A 349 -17.54 -1.07 15.46
CA ALA A 349 -18.14 0.18 15.00
C ALA A 349 -19.67 0.19 15.00
N CYS A 350 -20.32 -0.99 15.01
CA CYS A 350 -21.77 -1.11 15.08
C CYS A 350 -22.29 -0.97 16.53
N VAL A 351 -21.48 -1.26 17.54
CA VAL A 351 -21.89 -1.33 18.97
C VAL A 351 -22.52 -0.02 19.48
N PRO A 352 -21.99 1.17 19.19
CA PRO A 352 -22.59 2.41 19.68
C PRO A 352 -24.03 2.65 19.20
N ALA A 353 -24.37 2.11 18.02
CA ALA A 353 -25.71 2.29 17.43
C ALA A 353 -26.66 1.13 17.74
N LEU A 354 -26.14 -0.11 17.83
CA LEU A 354 -26.97 -1.31 17.92
C LEU A 354 -26.90 -1.99 19.30
N GLY A 355 -25.85 -1.73 20.08
CA GLY A 355 -25.53 -2.52 21.27
C GLY A 355 -24.89 -3.86 20.94
N LEU A 356 -24.37 -4.57 21.97
CA LEU A 356 -23.68 -5.86 21.80
C LEU A 356 -24.62 -6.98 21.34
N ASP A 357 -25.82 -7.06 21.91
CA ASP A 357 -26.77 -8.14 21.61
C ASP A 357 -27.18 -8.11 20.11
N GLN A 358 -27.55 -6.94 19.61
CA GLN A 358 -27.95 -6.78 18.21
C GLN A 358 -26.76 -6.93 17.25
N THR A 359 -25.56 -6.52 17.68
CA THR A 359 -24.34 -6.74 16.89
C THR A 359 -24.04 -8.24 16.78
N ALA A 360 -24.18 -9.01 17.86
CA ALA A 360 -23.98 -10.45 17.86
C ALA A 360 -25.03 -11.16 16.99
N ALA A 361 -26.32 -10.81 17.12
CA ALA A 361 -27.39 -11.34 16.27
C ALA A 361 -27.21 -11.01 14.79
N GLY A 362 -26.79 -9.76 14.49
CA GLY A 362 -26.56 -9.32 13.10
C GLY A 362 -25.45 -10.07 12.37
N LEU A 363 -24.59 -10.81 13.06
CA LEU A 363 -23.56 -11.65 12.43
C LEU A 363 -24.13 -12.86 11.67
N ASP A 364 -25.40 -13.18 11.80
CA ASP A 364 -26.07 -14.19 10.96
C ASP A 364 -26.13 -13.74 9.50
N ASP A 365 -26.15 -12.42 9.25
CA ASP A 365 -25.94 -11.77 7.95
C ASP A 365 -24.72 -10.86 8.04
N MET A 366 -23.54 -11.47 8.25
CA MET A 366 -22.32 -10.71 8.56
C MET A 366 -21.89 -9.74 7.47
N LEU A 367 -22.09 -10.04 6.19
CA LEU A 367 -21.72 -9.14 5.10
C LEU A 367 -22.62 -7.90 5.04
N ARG A 368 -23.87 -8.03 5.49
CA ARG A 368 -24.80 -6.91 5.61
C ARG A 368 -24.48 -6.04 6.83
N LEU A 369 -24.08 -6.66 7.94
CA LEU A 369 -23.67 -5.93 9.15
C LEU A 369 -22.36 -5.16 8.93
N LEU A 370 -21.32 -5.81 8.34
CA LEU A 370 -19.97 -5.31 8.22
C LEU A 370 -19.75 -4.38 7.00
N ARG A 371 -20.67 -3.40 6.83
CA ARG A 371 -20.67 -2.46 5.66
C ARG A 371 -20.07 -1.09 5.94
N ARG A 372 -19.97 -0.67 7.20
CA ARG A 372 -19.62 0.71 7.55
C ARG A 372 -18.26 0.79 8.20
N GLY A 373 -17.21 0.86 7.39
CA GLY A 373 -15.86 1.19 7.83
C GLY A 373 -15.61 2.71 7.93
N ARG A 374 -14.39 3.08 8.22
CA ARG A 374 -13.95 4.48 8.27
C ARG A 374 -14.09 5.11 6.88
N ARG A 375 -14.68 6.31 6.80
CA ARG A 375 -14.89 7.03 5.53
C ARG A 375 -13.60 7.30 4.76
N ASN A 376 -12.49 7.52 5.48
CA ASN A 376 -11.18 7.83 4.92
C ASN A 376 -10.28 6.58 4.74
N ALA A 377 -10.81 5.37 4.97
CA ALA A 377 -10.08 4.15 4.67
C ALA A 377 -10.06 3.91 3.15
N PRO A 378 -9.02 3.24 2.60
CA PRO A 378 -9.05 2.76 1.23
C PRO A 378 -10.36 2.01 0.94
N ALA A 379 -10.91 2.15 -0.28
CA ALA A 379 -12.22 1.57 -0.63
C ALA A 379 -12.33 0.09 -0.26
N ARG A 380 -11.26 -0.69 -0.46
CA ARG A 380 -11.16 -2.11 -0.10
C ARG A 380 -11.20 -2.41 1.41
N HIS A 381 -11.10 -1.40 2.29
CA HIS A 381 -11.18 -1.54 3.75
C HIS A 381 -12.43 -0.88 4.34
N GLN A 382 -13.29 -0.30 3.52
CA GLN A 382 -14.50 0.37 3.99
C GLN A 382 -15.62 -0.61 4.34
N SER A 383 -15.56 -1.86 3.84
CA SER A 383 -16.48 -2.92 4.21
C SER A 383 -15.82 -4.29 4.03
N MET A 384 -16.39 -5.31 4.68
CA MET A 384 -15.91 -6.68 4.49
C MET A 384 -16.15 -7.15 3.05
N ARG A 385 -17.27 -6.77 2.45
CA ARG A 385 -17.59 -7.05 1.06
C ARG A 385 -16.53 -6.48 0.10
N ALA A 386 -16.19 -5.20 0.23
CA ALA A 386 -15.18 -4.58 -0.64
C ALA A 386 -13.81 -5.25 -0.53
N ALA A 387 -13.43 -5.72 0.67
CA ALA A 387 -12.19 -6.47 0.86
C ALA A 387 -12.23 -7.84 0.14
N LEU A 388 -13.39 -8.49 0.10
CA LEU A 388 -13.58 -9.77 -0.59
C LEU A 388 -13.75 -9.59 -2.10
N ASP A 389 -14.45 -8.54 -2.56
CA ASP A 389 -14.56 -8.20 -3.99
C ASP A 389 -13.19 -8.00 -4.62
N TRP A 390 -12.29 -7.30 -3.93
CA TRP A 390 -10.90 -7.14 -4.36
C TRP A 390 -10.17 -8.49 -4.49
N SER A 391 -10.35 -9.41 -3.51
CA SER A 391 -9.76 -10.75 -3.59
C SER A 391 -10.36 -11.57 -4.74
N TYR A 392 -11.66 -11.49 -4.92
CA TYR A 392 -12.40 -12.21 -5.95
C TYR A 392 -12.03 -11.78 -7.36
N ALA A 393 -11.76 -10.47 -7.55
CA ALA A 393 -11.32 -9.92 -8.84
C ALA A 393 -9.99 -10.53 -9.34
N LEU A 394 -9.12 -10.95 -8.41
CA LEU A 394 -7.82 -11.57 -8.73
C LEU A 394 -7.92 -13.07 -9.12
N LEU A 395 -9.08 -13.69 -8.94
CA LEU A 395 -9.26 -15.12 -9.19
C LEU A 395 -9.49 -15.41 -10.68
N SER A 396 -8.90 -16.51 -11.15
CA SER A 396 -9.24 -17.11 -12.43
C SER A 396 -10.65 -17.71 -12.39
N GLU A 397 -11.26 -17.97 -13.55
CA GLU A 397 -12.60 -18.55 -13.63
C GLU A 397 -12.71 -19.91 -12.95
N PRO A 398 -11.77 -20.87 -13.11
CA PRO A 398 -11.81 -22.12 -12.33
C PRO A 398 -11.80 -21.92 -10.82
N MET A 399 -11.02 -20.96 -10.32
CA MET A 399 -10.97 -20.62 -8.89
C MET A 399 -12.29 -20.02 -8.40
N ARG A 400 -12.96 -19.19 -9.21
CA ARG A 400 -14.27 -18.61 -8.87
C ARG A 400 -15.34 -19.69 -8.76
N VAL A 401 -15.37 -20.60 -9.74
CA VAL A 401 -16.28 -21.77 -9.71
C VAL A 401 -16.01 -22.62 -8.48
N ALA A 402 -14.75 -22.93 -8.18
CA ALA A 402 -14.35 -23.69 -7.01
C ALA A 402 -14.79 -22.99 -5.70
N LEU A 403 -14.56 -21.69 -5.58
CA LEU A 403 -14.93 -20.91 -4.40
C LEU A 403 -16.45 -21.02 -4.10
N HIS A 404 -17.30 -20.80 -5.11
CA HIS A 404 -18.76 -20.88 -4.94
C HIS A 404 -19.25 -22.27 -4.58
N ARG A 405 -18.63 -23.31 -5.17
CA ARG A 405 -19.01 -24.70 -4.90
C ARG A 405 -18.56 -25.17 -3.53
N LEU A 406 -17.31 -24.95 -3.20
CA LEU A 406 -16.73 -25.37 -1.93
C LEU A 406 -17.37 -24.66 -0.71
N ALA A 407 -17.98 -23.48 -0.93
CA ALA A 407 -18.71 -22.77 0.12
C ALA A 407 -19.92 -23.54 0.66
N THR A 408 -20.47 -24.47 -0.10
CA THR A 408 -21.59 -25.34 0.35
C THR A 408 -21.15 -26.43 1.31
N LEU A 409 -19.86 -26.78 1.34
CA LEU A 409 -19.30 -27.74 2.29
C LEU A 409 -19.09 -27.05 3.66
N ALA A 410 -19.70 -27.61 4.72
CA ALA A 410 -19.81 -26.89 5.99
C ALA A 410 -18.49 -26.89 6.82
N ASP A 411 -18.06 -28.03 7.33
CA ASP A 411 -17.15 -28.11 8.49
C ASP A 411 -15.73 -28.61 8.13
N GLY A 412 -15.22 -28.16 6.99
CA GLY A 412 -13.96 -28.64 6.47
C GLY A 412 -14.13 -29.87 5.59
N PHE A 413 -13.35 -29.92 4.53
CA PHE A 413 -13.41 -30.94 3.49
C PHE A 413 -12.00 -31.43 3.15
N THR A 414 -11.93 -32.64 2.61
CA THR A 414 -10.67 -33.19 2.07
C THR A 414 -10.47 -32.78 0.62
N ILE A 415 -9.29 -33.07 0.06
CA ILE A 415 -9.03 -32.87 -1.36
C ILE A 415 -9.97 -33.74 -2.24
N ASP A 416 -10.30 -34.95 -1.80
CA ASP A 416 -11.18 -35.84 -2.52
C ASP A 416 -12.64 -35.31 -2.52
N ASP A 417 -13.10 -34.73 -1.39
CA ASP A 417 -14.39 -34.06 -1.33
C ASP A 417 -14.46 -32.87 -2.30
N ALA A 418 -13.36 -32.09 -2.40
CA ALA A 418 -13.28 -30.97 -3.32
C ALA A 418 -13.33 -31.43 -4.78
N VAL A 419 -12.57 -32.47 -5.15
CA VAL A 419 -12.59 -33.07 -6.49
C VAL A 419 -13.99 -33.56 -6.84
N CYS A 420 -14.62 -34.35 -5.97
CA CYS A 420 -15.99 -34.84 -6.17
C CYS A 420 -17.00 -33.68 -6.36
N MET A 421 -16.85 -32.58 -5.61
CA MET A 421 -17.76 -31.43 -5.70
C MET A 421 -17.59 -30.64 -7.00
N LEU A 422 -16.39 -30.62 -7.59
CA LEU A 422 -16.03 -29.79 -8.76
C LEU A 422 -16.19 -30.54 -10.08
N ASP A 423 -16.05 -31.88 -10.10
CA ASP A 423 -16.17 -32.76 -11.28
C ASP A 423 -17.49 -32.57 -12.07
N PRO A 424 -18.70 -32.50 -11.46
CA PRO A 424 -19.97 -32.31 -12.18
C PRO A 424 -20.06 -31.03 -13.02
N ARG A 425 -19.08 -30.15 -12.91
CA ARG A 425 -18.98 -28.88 -13.66
C ARG A 425 -17.93 -28.92 -14.77
N GLY A 426 -17.35 -30.09 -15.04
CA GLY A 426 -16.39 -30.30 -16.12
C GLY A 426 -14.97 -29.86 -15.77
N LEU A 427 -14.65 -29.63 -14.48
CA LEU A 427 -13.26 -29.49 -14.04
C LEU A 427 -12.68 -30.90 -13.88
N SER A 428 -11.58 -31.17 -14.57
CA SER A 428 -10.82 -32.39 -14.34
C SER A 428 -10.26 -32.41 -12.89
N PRO A 429 -9.91 -33.59 -12.35
CA PRO A 429 -9.33 -33.70 -11.01
C PRO A 429 -8.10 -32.80 -10.80
N PHE A 430 -7.25 -32.65 -11.81
CA PHE A 430 -6.08 -31.76 -11.77
C PHE A 430 -6.48 -30.28 -11.70
N GLU A 431 -7.43 -29.84 -12.51
CA GLU A 431 -7.95 -28.46 -12.47
C GLU A 431 -8.64 -28.14 -11.14
N ALA A 432 -9.33 -29.12 -10.56
CA ALA A 432 -9.95 -28.97 -9.23
C ALA A 432 -8.87 -28.79 -8.13
N ILE A 433 -7.79 -29.57 -8.19
CA ILE A 433 -6.65 -29.45 -7.27
C ILE A 433 -5.96 -28.11 -7.45
N ASP A 434 -5.69 -27.70 -8.69
CA ASP A 434 -5.05 -26.42 -8.98
C ASP A 434 -5.91 -25.23 -8.54
N ALA A 435 -7.22 -25.30 -8.75
CA ALA A 435 -8.14 -24.27 -8.28
C ALA A 435 -8.16 -24.18 -6.74
N LEU A 436 -8.18 -25.33 -6.03
CA LEU A 436 -8.11 -25.34 -4.56
C LEU A 436 -6.76 -24.79 -4.06
N ALA A 437 -5.64 -25.20 -4.67
CA ALA A 437 -4.30 -24.70 -4.34
C ALA A 437 -4.21 -23.19 -4.58
N GLY A 438 -4.82 -22.71 -5.67
CA GLY A 438 -4.95 -21.29 -5.96
C GLY A 438 -5.74 -20.54 -4.88
N LEU A 439 -6.88 -21.06 -4.42
CA LEU A 439 -7.64 -20.46 -3.33
C LEU A 439 -6.84 -20.40 -2.02
N VAL A 440 -6.05 -21.44 -1.71
CA VAL A 440 -5.15 -21.45 -0.55
C VAL A 440 -4.02 -20.41 -0.72
N SER A 441 -3.47 -20.31 -1.93
CA SER A 441 -2.44 -19.32 -2.26
C SER A 441 -2.96 -17.91 -2.05
N HIS A 442 -4.15 -17.59 -2.56
CA HIS A 442 -4.83 -16.30 -2.38
C HIS A 442 -5.41 -16.08 -0.97
N SER A 443 -5.16 -17.00 -0.03
CA SER A 443 -5.63 -16.90 1.36
C SER A 443 -7.17 -16.85 1.49
N LEU A 444 -7.90 -17.39 0.52
CA LEU A 444 -9.36 -17.54 0.53
C LEU A 444 -9.80 -18.92 1.05
N ALA A 445 -8.90 -19.90 1.06
CA ALA A 445 -9.06 -21.17 1.75
C ALA A 445 -7.89 -21.36 2.73
N GLN A 446 -8.12 -22.12 3.78
CA GLN A 446 -7.13 -22.51 4.78
C GLN A 446 -6.96 -24.02 4.74
N VAL A 447 -5.76 -24.50 5.05
CA VAL A 447 -5.46 -25.93 5.14
C VAL A 447 -4.92 -26.23 6.52
N ASP A 448 -5.45 -27.29 7.12
CA ASP A 448 -4.96 -27.90 8.35
C ASP A 448 -4.14 -29.15 7.97
N HIS A 449 -2.83 -29.03 8.07
CA HIS A 449 -1.90 -30.14 7.82
C HIS A 449 -1.71 -31.06 9.02
N ALA A 450 -2.22 -30.69 10.21
CA ALA A 450 -2.17 -31.56 11.38
C ALA A 450 -3.19 -32.69 11.30
N ALA A 451 -4.28 -32.50 10.56
CA ALA A 451 -5.26 -33.53 10.28
C ALA A 451 -4.74 -34.53 9.22
N THR A 452 -5.09 -35.82 9.37
CA THR A 452 -4.75 -36.85 8.40
C THR A 452 -6.06 -37.56 7.98
N PRO A 453 -6.54 -37.41 6.72
CA PRO A 453 -5.98 -36.52 5.65
C PRO A 453 -6.09 -35.02 5.98
N SER A 454 -5.26 -34.20 5.34
CA SER A 454 -5.31 -32.75 5.47
C SER A 454 -6.71 -32.21 5.18
N ARG A 455 -7.17 -31.28 6.01
CA ARG A 455 -8.49 -30.68 5.85
C ARG A 455 -8.40 -29.22 5.38
N TYR A 456 -9.31 -28.88 4.50
CA TYR A 456 -9.45 -27.54 3.94
C TYR A 456 -10.73 -26.89 4.48
N ARG A 457 -10.71 -25.58 4.68
CA ARG A 457 -11.92 -24.83 5.05
C ARG A 457 -11.89 -23.43 4.44
N LEU A 458 -13.05 -22.87 4.18
CA LEU A 458 -13.20 -21.47 3.84
C LEU A 458 -13.40 -20.67 5.13
N PRO A 459 -12.67 -19.55 5.33
CA PRO A 459 -12.96 -18.61 6.42
C PRO A 459 -14.44 -18.19 6.40
N ALA A 460 -15.03 -17.97 7.56
CA ALA A 460 -16.47 -17.68 7.70
C ALA A 460 -16.93 -16.50 6.82
N THR A 461 -16.13 -15.43 6.77
CA THR A 461 -16.41 -14.26 5.90
C THR A 461 -16.33 -14.61 4.42
N THR A 462 -15.34 -15.40 4.00
CA THR A 462 -15.18 -15.88 2.63
C THR A 462 -16.33 -16.79 2.22
N ARG A 463 -16.71 -17.70 3.11
CA ARG A 463 -17.85 -18.62 2.89
C ARG A 463 -19.15 -17.86 2.73
N ALA A 464 -19.45 -16.92 3.61
CA ALA A 464 -20.66 -16.09 3.51
C ALA A 464 -20.71 -15.33 2.16
N TYR A 465 -19.58 -14.76 1.73
CA TYR A 465 -19.47 -14.07 0.44
C TYR A 465 -19.73 -15.00 -0.74
N ALA A 466 -19.12 -16.19 -0.74
CA ALA A 466 -19.28 -17.15 -1.82
C ALA A 466 -20.70 -17.70 -1.93
N LEU A 467 -21.38 -17.93 -0.80
CA LEU A 467 -22.77 -18.37 -0.77
C LEU A 467 -23.73 -17.33 -1.33
N GLU A 468 -23.56 -16.04 -1.00
CA GLU A 468 -24.37 -14.98 -1.61
C GLU A 468 -24.16 -14.90 -3.13
N GLY A 469 -22.91 -15.01 -3.60
CA GLY A 469 -22.59 -15.02 -5.04
C GLY A 469 -23.23 -16.20 -5.77
N ALA A 470 -23.21 -17.39 -5.15
CA ALA A 470 -23.85 -18.59 -5.70
C ALA A 470 -25.39 -18.43 -5.82
N GLN A 471 -26.03 -17.84 -4.82
CA GLN A 471 -27.47 -17.57 -4.83
C GLN A 471 -27.85 -16.54 -5.90
N ALA A 472 -27.06 -15.47 -6.06
CA ALA A 472 -27.27 -14.47 -7.11
C ALA A 472 -27.18 -15.08 -8.52
N ALA A 473 -26.18 -15.95 -8.76
CA ALA A 473 -26.01 -16.65 -10.02
C ALA A 473 -27.17 -17.63 -10.31
N ALA A 474 -27.66 -18.35 -9.30
CA ALA A 474 -28.79 -19.24 -9.44
C ALA A 474 -30.10 -18.51 -9.76
N SER A 475 -30.32 -17.37 -9.13
CA SER A 475 -31.49 -16.50 -9.38
C SER A 475 -31.50 -15.91 -10.81
N PHE A 476 -30.34 -15.58 -11.35
CA PHE A 476 -30.19 -15.06 -12.73
C PHE A 476 -30.49 -16.16 -13.78
N ASN A 477 -30.04 -17.39 -13.55
CA ASN A 477 -30.30 -18.53 -14.43
C ASN A 477 -31.79 -18.93 -14.43
N ASN A 478 -32.48 -18.86 -13.28
CA ASN A 478 -33.91 -19.14 -13.20
C ASN A 478 -34.78 -18.03 -13.80
N GLY A 479 -34.35 -16.77 -13.77
CA GLY A 479 -35.05 -15.63 -14.39
C GLY A 479 -34.99 -15.65 -15.92
N SER A 480 -33.91 -16.20 -16.49
CA SER A 480 -33.71 -16.28 -17.94
C SER A 480 -34.58 -17.39 -18.61
N SER A 481 -35.07 -18.35 -17.86
CA SER A 481 -35.95 -19.41 -18.38
C SER A 481 -37.43 -18.96 -18.51
N TYR A 482 -37.82 -17.82 -17.97
CA TYR A 482 -39.19 -17.32 -18.02
C TYR A 482 -39.51 -16.41 -19.21
N CYS A 483 -38.50 -16.02 -20.00
CA CYS A 483 -38.70 -15.13 -21.17
C CYS A 483 -38.84 -15.86 -22.52
N ALA A 484 -38.94 -17.19 -22.54
CA ALA A 484 -39.11 -18.00 -23.77
C ALA A 484 -40.55 -18.48 -24.00
N GLY A 485 -41.53 -17.62 -23.73
CA GLY A 485 -42.95 -17.96 -23.94
C GLY A 485 -43.77 -16.76 -24.35
N VAL A 486 -43.53 -16.16 -25.54
CA VAL A 486 -44.48 -15.30 -26.17
C VAL A 486 -45.31 -16.16 -27.13
N PRO A 487 -46.60 -16.41 -26.88
CA PRO A 487 -47.46 -17.05 -27.88
C PRO A 487 -47.78 -16.04 -28.98
N THR A 488 -47.38 -16.34 -30.21
CA THR A 488 -47.96 -15.75 -31.41
C THR A 488 -49.42 -16.10 -31.46
N LEU A 489 -50.27 -15.10 -31.32
CA LEU A 489 -51.69 -15.19 -31.62
C LEU A 489 -51.97 -15.00 -33.13
N PRO A 490 -53.01 -15.63 -33.66
CA PRO A 490 -53.26 -15.87 -35.09
C PRO A 490 -53.55 -14.64 -35.91
#